data_b228465470e41d96258460b8453f3f8e
#
_entry.id   b228465470e41d96258460b8453f3f8e
#
_cell.length_a   1.000
_cell.length_b   1.000
_cell.length_c   1.000
_cell.angle_alpha   90.00
_cell.angle_beta   90.00
_cell.angle_gamma   90.00
#
_symmetry.space_group_name_H-M   'P 1'
#
loop_
_entity.id
_entity.type
_entity.pdbx_description
1 polymer ?
#
loop_
_entity_poly.entity_id
_entity_poly.type
_entity_poly.pdbx_seq_one_letter_code
_entity_poly.pdbx_strand_id
1 'polypeptide(L)'
;MYDSEFEDITAEELKQFIKSHNEKEYLVVDVRQPDEYTKGHIPGAKFIPLNELLSDFSGLPANRDVIFYCHSGGRSLAAASMFSEEGITEKTIYNLKGGILSWEGRTLKGFPKIQVFDKTKMPVELLLTAMDLEKGAWRFYTYIMDNFEVDPILPTLEQLSKAEITHAKTIYRFWEKASSTPMTFDQLYESLKGEILEGGESLATALAYLENIEKNPCLRILELAIHMEYTAFDLYKTMAEQEKDRTIQNSFLTIAQAEKSHMRMLVRSLDQCV
;
A
#
# COMPACT_ATOMS: atom_id res chain seq x y z
N MET A 1 -25.99 -20.31 22.17
CA MET A 1 -26.23 -19.09 21.39
C MET A 1 -24.90 -18.38 21.42
N TYR A 2 -24.08 -18.54 20.40
CA TYR A 2 -22.83 -17.76 20.28
C TYR A 2 -23.28 -16.35 19.94
N ASP A 3 -23.05 -15.38 20.82
CA ASP A 3 -23.17 -13.96 20.48
C ASP A 3 -22.15 -13.72 19.37
N SER A 4 -22.63 -13.50 18.17
CA SER A 4 -21.79 -13.12 17.03
C SER A 4 -21.36 -11.66 17.26
N GLU A 5 -20.24 -11.48 17.96
CA GLU A 5 -19.73 -10.17 18.31
C GLU A 5 -18.84 -9.63 17.17
N PHE A 6 -19.40 -8.77 16.38
CA PHE A 6 -18.61 -7.79 15.62
C PHE A 6 -18.93 -6.38 16.17
N GLU A 7 -18.06 -5.44 15.91
CA GLU A 7 -18.17 -4.07 16.40
C GLU A 7 -18.38 -3.09 15.23
N ASP A 8 -19.15 -2.03 15.47
CA ASP A 8 -19.18 -0.89 14.56
C ASP A 8 -17.99 0.02 14.84
N ILE A 9 -17.28 0.44 13.79
CA ILE A 9 -16.21 1.43 13.84
C ILE A 9 -16.59 2.65 12.99
N THR A 10 -16.42 3.85 13.51
CA THR A 10 -16.62 5.09 12.75
C THR A 10 -15.42 5.37 11.83
N ALA A 11 -15.59 6.24 10.84
CA ALA A 11 -14.50 6.61 9.94
C ALA A 11 -13.32 7.28 10.68
N GLU A 12 -13.59 8.09 11.70
CA GLU A 12 -12.53 8.72 12.49
C GLU A 12 -11.78 7.69 13.35
N GLU A 13 -12.48 6.77 13.99
CA GLU A 13 -11.88 5.67 14.74
C GLU A 13 -11.05 4.77 13.82
N LEU A 14 -11.53 4.46 12.62
CA LEU A 14 -10.78 3.68 11.63
C LEU A 14 -9.50 4.41 11.18
N LYS A 15 -9.54 5.74 10.98
CA LYS A 15 -8.32 6.52 10.69
C LYS A 15 -7.30 6.43 11.82
N GLN A 16 -7.75 6.54 13.07
CA GLN A 16 -6.86 6.40 14.23
C GLN A 16 -6.35 4.97 14.38
N PHE A 17 -7.19 3.97 14.15
CA PHE A 17 -6.82 2.56 14.15
C PHE A 17 -5.72 2.28 13.12
N ILE A 18 -5.94 2.63 11.85
CA ILE A 18 -4.94 2.51 10.78
C ILE A 18 -3.63 3.23 11.16
N LYS A 19 -3.71 4.40 11.80
CA LYS A 19 -2.54 5.17 12.20
C LYS A 19 -1.72 4.49 13.30
N SER A 20 -2.36 3.80 14.24
CA SER A 20 -1.75 3.24 15.46
C SER A 20 -1.31 1.78 15.33
N HIS A 21 -1.92 1.01 14.41
CA HIS A 21 -1.67 -0.42 14.24
C HIS A 21 -0.68 -0.72 13.11
N ASN A 22 0.05 -1.84 13.25
CA ASN A 22 0.93 -2.33 12.20
C ASN A 22 0.13 -3.03 11.10
N GLU A 23 0.60 -2.97 9.85
CA GLU A 23 -0.08 -3.57 8.70
C GLU A 23 -0.24 -5.09 8.78
N LYS A 24 0.51 -5.76 9.67
CA LYS A 24 0.40 -7.20 9.96
C LYS A 24 -0.71 -7.55 10.94
N GLU A 25 -1.31 -6.55 11.59
CA GLU A 25 -2.28 -6.76 12.68
C GLU A 25 -3.73 -6.72 12.19
N TYR A 26 -3.99 -6.12 11.03
CA TYR A 26 -5.35 -5.94 10.52
C TYR A 26 -5.47 -6.08 8.99
N LEU A 27 -6.71 -6.23 8.53
CA LEU A 27 -7.09 -6.23 7.13
C LEU A 27 -8.36 -5.39 6.93
N VAL A 28 -8.31 -4.40 6.05
CA VAL A 28 -9.50 -3.68 5.57
C VAL A 28 -10.02 -4.38 4.32
N VAL A 29 -11.32 -4.65 4.24
CA VAL A 29 -11.97 -5.38 3.14
C VAL A 29 -13.08 -4.54 2.52
N ASP A 30 -12.97 -4.29 1.23
CA ASP A 30 -14.02 -3.66 0.41
C ASP A 30 -14.94 -4.71 -0.17
N VAL A 31 -16.20 -4.73 0.26
CA VAL A 31 -17.21 -5.71 -0.20
C VAL A 31 -18.15 -5.15 -1.27
N ARG A 32 -17.76 -4.04 -1.93
CA ARG A 32 -18.53 -3.39 -2.99
C ARG A 32 -18.41 -4.14 -4.32
N GLN A 33 -19.01 -3.57 -5.38
CA GLN A 33 -18.84 -4.07 -6.74
C GLN A 33 -17.57 -3.48 -7.41
N PRO A 34 -17.01 -4.11 -8.47
CA PRO A 34 -15.78 -3.66 -9.12
C PRO A 34 -15.85 -2.21 -9.62
N ASP A 35 -17.00 -1.79 -10.16
CA ASP A 35 -17.18 -0.42 -10.65
C ASP A 35 -17.24 0.63 -9.53
N GLU A 36 -17.65 0.24 -8.32
CA GLU A 36 -17.61 1.10 -7.13
C GLU A 36 -16.17 1.21 -6.61
N TYR A 37 -15.43 0.09 -6.55
CA TYR A 37 -14.03 0.06 -6.11
C TYR A 37 -13.14 0.94 -7.00
N THR A 38 -13.26 0.81 -8.32
CA THR A 38 -12.43 1.55 -9.28
C THR A 38 -12.70 3.05 -9.30
N LYS A 39 -13.89 3.49 -8.90
CA LYS A 39 -14.21 4.93 -8.76
C LYS A 39 -13.52 5.57 -7.56
N GLY A 40 -13.21 4.78 -6.54
CA GLY A 40 -12.49 5.21 -5.35
C GLY A 40 -12.58 4.18 -4.24
N HIS A 41 -11.45 3.77 -3.66
CA HIS A 41 -11.36 2.83 -2.55
C HIS A 41 -10.40 3.34 -1.47
N ILE A 42 -10.54 2.80 -0.26
CA ILE A 42 -9.60 3.07 0.84
C ILE A 42 -8.26 2.40 0.49
N PRO A 43 -7.12 3.12 0.46
CA PRO A 43 -5.83 2.54 0.13
C PRO A 43 -5.48 1.32 0.99
N GLY A 44 -4.96 0.28 0.37
CA GLY A 44 -4.61 -0.99 1.03
C GLY A 44 -5.78 -1.90 1.36
N ALA A 45 -7.00 -1.56 0.95
CA ALA A 45 -8.16 -2.42 1.14
C ALA A 45 -8.14 -3.61 0.17
N LYS A 46 -8.30 -4.81 0.71
CA LYS A 46 -8.52 -6.03 -0.08
C LYS A 46 -9.90 -5.99 -0.69
N PHE A 47 -9.97 -6.09 -2.01
CA PHE A 47 -11.23 -6.11 -2.74
C PHE A 47 -11.78 -7.53 -2.83
N ILE A 48 -12.96 -7.76 -2.24
CA ILE A 48 -13.70 -9.03 -2.32
C ILE A 48 -15.19 -8.68 -2.37
N PRO A 49 -15.86 -8.72 -3.53
CA PRO A 49 -17.30 -8.48 -3.63
C PRO A 49 -18.11 -9.36 -2.67
N LEU A 50 -19.16 -8.82 -2.07
CA LEU A 50 -19.95 -9.51 -1.05
C LEU A 50 -20.40 -10.91 -1.49
N ASN A 51 -20.86 -11.08 -2.71
CA ASN A 51 -21.30 -12.36 -3.24
C ASN A 51 -20.18 -13.41 -3.32
N GLU A 52 -18.95 -12.99 -3.63
CA GLU A 52 -17.78 -13.85 -3.62
C GLU A 52 -17.36 -14.19 -2.18
N LEU A 53 -17.31 -13.19 -1.31
CA LEU A 53 -16.99 -13.34 0.10
C LEU A 53 -17.91 -14.35 0.80
N LEU A 54 -19.22 -14.24 0.58
CA LEU A 54 -20.22 -15.12 1.20
C LEU A 54 -20.17 -16.58 0.69
N SER A 55 -19.50 -16.82 -0.44
CA SER A 55 -19.27 -18.18 -0.95
C SER A 55 -18.03 -18.84 -0.37
N ASP A 56 -17.04 -18.05 0.04
CA ASP A 56 -15.78 -18.55 0.59
C ASP A 56 -15.06 -17.50 1.44
N PHE A 57 -14.99 -17.74 2.74
CA PHE A 57 -14.25 -16.91 3.69
C PHE A 57 -12.78 -17.30 3.85
N SER A 58 -12.31 -18.36 3.18
CA SER A 58 -10.93 -18.88 3.33
C SER A 58 -9.85 -17.86 2.96
N GLY A 59 -10.21 -16.85 2.15
CA GLY A 59 -9.33 -15.74 1.79
C GLY A 59 -9.10 -14.71 2.90
N LEU A 60 -9.78 -14.83 4.05
CA LEU A 60 -9.62 -13.91 5.19
C LEU A 60 -8.67 -14.48 6.26
N PRO A 61 -7.89 -13.62 6.93
CA PRO A 61 -6.95 -14.07 7.95
C PRO A 61 -7.66 -14.43 9.27
N ALA A 62 -7.26 -15.54 9.90
CA ALA A 62 -7.73 -15.92 11.22
C ALA A 62 -6.98 -15.22 12.37
N ASN A 63 -5.88 -14.55 12.10
CA ASN A 63 -4.95 -14.00 13.10
C ASN A 63 -4.80 -12.47 13.06
N ARG A 64 -5.66 -11.78 12.30
CA ARG A 64 -5.69 -10.32 12.18
C ARG A 64 -7.11 -9.81 12.40
N ASP A 65 -7.23 -8.58 12.90
CA ASP A 65 -8.51 -7.88 12.93
C ASP A 65 -8.99 -7.63 11.50
N VAL A 66 -10.31 -7.76 11.26
CA VAL A 66 -10.88 -7.60 9.93
C VAL A 66 -11.92 -6.49 9.95
N ILE A 67 -11.72 -5.49 9.10
CA ILE A 67 -12.60 -4.33 9.00
C ILE A 67 -13.30 -4.36 7.64
N PHE A 68 -14.60 -4.64 7.63
CA PHE A 68 -15.40 -4.61 6.42
C PHE A 68 -15.97 -3.23 6.16
N TYR A 69 -15.94 -2.79 4.90
CA TYR A 69 -16.68 -1.62 4.47
C TYR A 69 -17.39 -1.83 3.12
N CYS A 70 -18.43 -1.05 2.90
CA CYS A 70 -19.13 -0.98 1.62
C CYS A 70 -19.45 0.48 1.27
N HIS A 71 -20.50 0.73 0.49
CA HIS A 71 -20.92 2.10 0.14
C HIS A 71 -21.45 2.88 1.36
N SER A 72 -22.42 2.30 2.09
CA SER A 72 -23.17 2.97 3.18
C SER A 72 -23.23 2.19 4.49
N GLY A 73 -22.54 1.04 4.60
CA GLY A 73 -22.47 0.21 5.80
C GLY A 73 -23.36 -1.04 5.80
N GLY A 74 -24.39 -1.15 4.96
CA GLY A 74 -25.34 -2.28 5.01
C GLY A 74 -24.77 -3.61 4.51
N ARG A 75 -24.07 -3.63 3.36
CA ARG A 75 -23.41 -4.85 2.83
C ARG A 75 -22.28 -5.31 3.73
N SER A 76 -21.50 -4.38 4.29
CA SER A 76 -20.41 -4.69 5.20
C SER A 76 -20.89 -5.18 6.57
N LEU A 77 -22.06 -4.73 7.03
CA LEU A 77 -22.72 -5.27 8.21
C LEU A 77 -23.05 -6.76 8.01
N ALA A 78 -23.64 -7.12 6.88
CA ALA A 78 -23.94 -8.51 6.56
C ALA A 78 -22.67 -9.36 6.45
N ALA A 79 -21.59 -8.82 5.84
CA ALA A 79 -20.29 -9.49 5.77
C ALA A 79 -19.70 -9.75 7.15
N ALA A 80 -19.71 -8.76 8.05
CA ALA A 80 -19.20 -8.87 9.41
C ALA A 80 -19.98 -9.89 10.23
N SER A 81 -21.32 -9.87 10.17
CA SER A 81 -22.20 -10.84 10.86
C SER A 81 -21.89 -12.27 10.41
N MET A 82 -21.91 -12.52 9.10
CA MET A 82 -21.73 -13.86 8.57
C MET A 82 -20.30 -14.39 8.81
N PHE A 83 -19.28 -13.54 8.68
CA PHE A 83 -17.90 -13.92 8.99
C PHE A 83 -17.72 -14.26 10.49
N SER A 84 -18.39 -13.52 11.37
CA SER A 84 -18.40 -13.79 12.80
C SER A 84 -19.07 -15.14 13.13
N GLU A 85 -20.20 -15.44 12.46
CA GLU A 85 -20.94 -16.70 12.64
C GLU A 85 -20.11 -17.95 12.24
N GLU A 86 -19.20 -17.83 11.27
CA GLU A 86 -18.28 -18.90 10.85
C GLU A 86 -17.24 -19.26 11.91
N GLY A 87 -16.96 -18.39 12.89
CA GLY A 87 -16.02 -18.65 13.96
C GLY A 87 -14.57 -18.90 13.51
N ILE A 88 -14.16 -18.31 12.37
CA ILE A 88 -12.84 -18.52 11.76
C ILE A 88 -11.74 -17.80 12.54
N THR A 89 -12.07 -16.69 13.21
CA THR A 89 -11.12 -15.86 13.92
C THR A 89 -11.57 -15.56 15.34
N GLU A 90 -10.60 -15.46 16.28
CA GLU A 90 -10.79 -14.92 17.63
C GLU A 90 -10.41 -13.42 17.70
N LYS A 91 -10.04 -12.83 16.55
CA LYS A 91 -9.71 -11.42 16.43
C LYS A 91 -10.96 -10.58 16.24
N THR A 92 -10.84 -9.28 16.47
CA THR A 92 -11.98 -8.37 16.36
C THR A 92 -12.43 -8.20 14.91
N ILE A 93 -13.72 -8.24 14.69
CA ILE A 93 -14.36 -8.01 13.41
C ILE A 93 -15.07 -6.66 13.49
N TYR A 94 -14.84 -5.79 12.51
CA TYR A 94 -15.44 -4.47 12.47
C TYR A 94 -16.29 -4.25 11.23
N ASN A 95 -17.36 -3.48 11.38
CA ASN A 95 -18.12 -2.89 10.29
C ASN A 95 -17.89 -1.37 10.26
N LEU A 96 -17.41 -0.81 9.16
CA LEU A 96 -17.31 0.64 8.99
C LEU A 96 -18.70 1.27 8.87
N LYS A 97 -19.12 1.94 9.93
CA LYS A 97 -20.41 2.61 10.00
C LYS A 97 -20.51 3.74 8.97
N GLY A 98 -21.56 3.71 8.16
CA GLY A 98 -21.72 4.66 7.05
C GLY A 98 -20.88 4.34 5.81
N GLY A 99 -20.05 3.31 5.84
CA GLY A 99 -19.24 2.85 4.71
C GLY A 99 -18.31 3.92 4.17
N ILE A 100 -17.97 3.83 2.87
CA ILE A 100 -17.07 4.80 2.22
C ILE A 100 -17.67 6.21 2.13
N LEU A 101 -18.99 6.36 2.23
CA LEU A 101 -19.63 7.68 2.28
C LEU A 101 -19.24 8.47 3.54
N SER A 102 -18.92 7.80 4.64
CA SER A 102 -18.44 8.45 5.87
C SER A 102 -16.93 8.66 5.87
N TRP A 103 -16.20 8.08 4.90
CA TRP A 103 -14.75 8.15 4.83
C TRP A 103 -14.29 9.49 4.27
N GLU A 104 -13.69 10.33 5.11
CA GLU A 104 -13.10 11.60 4.72
C GLU A 104 -11.59 11.51 4.43
N GLY A 105 -11.04 10.28 4.44
CA GLY A 105 -9.65 10.04 4.11
C GLY A 105 -9.41 10.01 2.61
N ARG A 106 -8.14 9.83 2.23
CA ARG A 106 -7.78 9.66 0.82
C ARG A 106 -8.40 8.40 0.24
N THR A 107 -8.78 8.48 -1.03
CA THR A 107 -9.17 7.32 -1.84
C THR A 107 -8.29 7.24 -3.08
N LEU A 108 -8.07 6.02 -3.57
CA LEU A 108 -7.39 5.75 -4.83
C LEU A 108 -8.39 5.28 -5.87
N LYS A 109 -8.13 5.60 -7.16
CA LYS A 109 -8.95 5.17 -8.30
C LYS A 109 -8.27 4.04 -9.06
N GLY A 110 -9.08 3.19 -9.69
CA GLY A 110 -8.59 2.03 -10.43
C GLY A 110 -8.24 0.87 -9.51
N PHE A 111 -7.70 -0.20 -10.09
CA PHE A 111 -7.09 -1.30 -9.34
C PHE A 111 -5.59 -1.05 -9.15
N PRO A 112 -4.98 -1.54 -8.06
CA PRO A 112 -3.53 -1.55 -7.90
C PRO A 112 -2.86 -2.20 -9.12
N LYS A 113 -1.77 -1.61 -9.59
CA LYS A 113 -1.09 -2.07 -10.83
C LYS A 113 -0.24 -3.33 -10.59
N ILE A 114 -0.87 -4.37 -10.06
CA ILE A 114 -0.20 -5.64 -9.74
C ILE A 114 0.43 -6.35 -10.96
N GLN A 115 0.09 -5.94 -12.17
CA GLN A 115 0.70 -6.46 -13.40
C GLN A 115 2.18 -6.13 -13.56
N VAL A 116 2.72 -5.19 -12.76
CA VAL A 116 4.18 -4.97 -12.69
C VAL A 116 4.90 -6.19 -12.13
N PHE A 117 4.21 -6.99 -11.32
CA PHE A 117 4.67 -8.28 -10.83
C PHE A 117 4.16 -9.39 -11.74
N ASP A 118 5.07 -10.09 -12.40
CA ASP A 118 4.73 -11.28 -13.17
C ASP A 118 4.47 -12.46 -12.23
N LYS A 119 3.20 -12.74 -11.95
CA LYS A 119 2.77 -13.81 -11.02
C LYS A 119 3.08 -15.24 -11.49
N THR A 120 3.52 -15.40 -12.73
CA THR A 120 3.99 -16.71 -13.23
C THR A 120 5.41 -17.00 -12.79
N LYS A 121 6.12 -15.99 -12.31
CA LYS A 121 7.50 -16.08 -11.85
C LYS A 121 7.61 -16.64 -10.43
N MET A 122 8.82 -17.12 -10.13
CA MET A 122 9.13 -17.65 -8.81
C MET A 122 9.10 -16.52 -7.76
N PRO A 123 8.82 -16.82 -6.48
CA PRO A 123 8.78 -15.84 -5.40
C PRO A 123 10.05 -14.95 -5.32
N VAL A 124 11.21 -15.51 -5.61
CA VAL A 124 12.49 -14.79 -5.65
C VAL A 124 12.51 -13.67 -6.70
N GLU A 125 11.82 -13.87 -7.83
CA GLU A 125 11.74 -12.88 -8.91
C GLU A 125 10.75 -11.75 -8.57
N LEU A 126 9.73 -12.03 -7.76
CA LEU A 126 8.83 -11.00 -7.22
C LEU A 126 9.59 -10.04 -6.30
N LEU A 127 10.51 -10.56 -5.49
CA LEU A 127 11.39 -9.73 -4.65
C LEU A 127 12.35 -8.89 -5.48
N LEU A 128 12.86 -9.40 -6.62
CA LEU A 128 13.66 -8.61 -7.56
C LEU A 128 12.85 -7.45 -8.13
N THR A 129 11.61 -7.73 -8.56
CA THR A 129 10.71 -6.67 -9.05
C THR A 129 10.47 -5.62 -7.98
N ALA A 130 10.19 -6.02 -6.74
CA ALA A 130 10.01 -5.08 -5.64
C ALA A 130 11.26 -4.21 -5.43
N MET A 131 12.47 -4.79 -5.39
CA MET A 131 13.71 -3.99 -5.30
C MET A 131 13.92 -3.04 -6.49
N ASP A 132 13.47 -3.42 -7.69
CA ASP A 132 13.55 -2.55 -8.88
C ASP A 132 12.59 -1.35 -8.76
N LEU A 133 11.42 -1.53 -8.15
CA LEU A 133 10.48 -0.45 -7.86
C LEU A 133 11.08 0.55 -6.84
N GLU A 134 11.65 0.06 -5.73
CA GLU A 134 12.36 0.90 -4.75
C GLU A 134 13.51 1.71 -5.41
N LYS A 135 14.24 1.08 -6.34
CA LYS A 135 15.25 1.78 -7.12
C LYS A 135 14.64 2.87 -8.00
N GLY A 136 13.45 2.65 -8.54
CA GLY A 136 12.68 3.65 -9.28
C GLY A 136 12.35 4.87 -8.43
N ALA A 137 11.83 4.66 -7.22
CA ALA A 137 11.53 5.71 -6.26
C ALA A 137 12.79 6.47 -5.81
N TRP A 138 13.88 5.75 -5.52
CA TRP A 138 15.18 6.38 -5.23
C TRP A 138 15.64 7.29 -6.38
N ARG A 139 15.55 6.84 -7.64
CA ARG A 139 15.91 7.64 -8.83
C ARG A 139 15.02 8.86 -8.98
N PHE A 140 13.72 8.73 -8.68
CA PHE A 140 12.77 9.84 -8.71
C PHE A 140 13.16 10.93 -7.71
N TYR A 141 13.39 10.58 -6.44
CA TYR A 141 13.81 11.55 -5.42
C TYR A 141 15.16 12.18 -5.73
N THR A 142 16.13 11.39 -6.19
CA THR A 142 17.46 11.90 -6.57
C THR A 142 17.36 12.89 -7.74
N TYR A 143 16.57 12.56 -8.77
CA TYR A 143 16.36 13.47 -9.90
C TYR A 143 15.76 14.81 -9.47
N ILE A 144 14.78 14.79 -8.56
CA ILE A 144 14.16 16.02 -8.04
C ILE A 144 15.22 16.90 -7.34
N MET A 145 16.04 16.32 -6.47
CA MET A 145 17.08 17.05 -5.74
C MET A 145 18.15 17.64 -6.66
N ASP A 146 18.46 16.97 -7.77
CA ASP A 146 19.46 17.39 -8.73
C ASP A 146 18.97 18.45 -9.73
N ASN A 147 17.65 18.54 -10.00
CA ASN A 147 17.12 19.32 -11.11
C ASN A 147 16.11 20.42 -10.70
N PHE A 148 15.68 20.48 -9.44
CA PHE A 148 14.70 21.46 -8.96
C PHE A 148 15.22 22.22 -7.72
N GLU A 149 14.81 23.48 -7.59
CA GLU A 149 15.00 24.25 -6.36
C GLU A 149 13.98 23.78 -5.30
N VAL A 150 14.45 22.95 -4.38
CA VAL A 150 13.59 22.27 -3.37
C VAL A 150 14.06 22.55 -1.93
N ASP A 151 14.79 23.63 -1.70
CA ASP A 151 15.37 23.96 -0.40
C ASP A 151 14.42 23.76 0.79
N PRO A 152 13.16 24.17 0.73
CA PRO A 152 12.24 23.99 1.86
C PRO A 152 12.01 22.51 2.23
N ILE A 153 12.00 21.60 1.23
CA ILE A 153 11.69 20.19 1.40
C ILE A 153 12.89 19.26 1.19
N LEU A 154 14.08 19.82 0.94
CA LEU A 154 15.29 19.05 0.69
C LEU A 154 15.58 18.00 1.79
N PRO A 155 15.49 18.32 3.10
CA PRO A 155 15.71 17.32 4.14
C PRO A 155 14.71 16.15 4.09
N THR A 156 13.47 16.41 3.66
CA THR A 156 12.44 15.37 3.49
C THR A 156 12.79 14.45 2.31
N LEU A 157 13.16 15.02 1.15
CA LEU A 157 13.56 14.27 -0.03
C LEU A 157 14.81 13.42 0.20
N GLU A 158 15.83 13.98 0.90
CA GLU A 158 17.00 13.21 1.29
C GLU A 158 16.68 12.02 2.20
N GLN A 159 15.73 12.21 3.14
CA GLN A 159 15.33 11.15 4.05
C GLN A 159 14.57 10.06 3.30
N LEU A 160 13.67 10.42 2.39
CA LEU A 160 12.96 9.47 1.52
C LEU A 160 13.93 8.71 0.63
N SER A 161 14.79 9.40 -0.11
CA SER A 161 15.79 8.75 -0.96
C SER A 161 16.66 7.72 -0.21
N LYS A 162 17.06 8.01 1.04
CA LYS A 162 17.79 7.07 1.89
C LYS A 162 16.92 5.90 2.35
N ALA A 163 15.62 6.15 2.55
CA ALA A 163 14.67 5.12 2.95
C ALA A 163 14.46 4.09 1.85
N GLU A 164 14.35 4.50 0.57
CA GLU A 164 14.17 3.57 -0.56
C GLU A 164 15.35 2.59 -0.68
N ILE A 165 16.59 3.05 -0.46
CA ILE A 165 17.75 2.15 -0.40
C ILE A 165 17.62 1.16 0.78
N THR A 166 17.08 1.62 1.90
CA THR A 166 16.85 0.78 3.09
C THR A 166 15.75 -0.26 2.86
N HIS A 167 14.70 0.10 2.13
CA HIS A 167 13.65 -0.81 1.70
C HIS A 167 14.22 -1.87 0.76
N ALA A 168 14.93 -1.47 -0.28
CA ALA A 168 15.62 -2.40 -1.18
C ALA A 168 16.54 -3.37 -0.42
N LYS A 169 17.30 -2.90 0.59
CA LYS A 169 18.12 -3.75 1.46
C LYS A 169 17.27 -4.70 2.31
N THR A 170 16.12 -4.27 2.75
CA THR A 170 15.17 -5.11 3.51
C THR A 170 14.63 -6.23 2.63
N ILE A 171 14.20 -5.92 1.41
CA ILE A 171 13.75 -6.89 0.42
C ILE A 171 14.89 -7.84 0.05
N TYR A 172 16.11 -7.32 -0.15
CA TYR A 172 17.30 -8.13 -0.45
C TYR A 172 17.56 -9.22 0.61
N ARG A 173 17.36 -8.95 1.90
CA ARG A 173 17.51 -9.96 2.96
C ARG A 173 16.55 -11.13 2.82
N PHE A 174 15.34 -10.91 2.28
CA PHE A 174 14.41 -11.97 1.95
C PHE A 174 14.83 -12.69 0.67
N TRP A 175 15.26 -11.93 -0.33
CA TRP A 175 15.77 -12.48 -1.59
C TRP A 175 17.00 -13.36 -1.38
N GLU A 176 17.97 -12.90 -0.60
CA GLU A 176 19.21 -13.66 -0.28
C GLU A 176 18.92 -15.01 0.36
N LYS A 177 17.90 -15.10 1.20
CA LYS A 177 17.47 -16.36 1.83
C LYS A 177 16.75 -17.31 0.87
N ALA A 178 16.04 -16.76 -0.12
CA ALA A 178 15.25 -17.52 -1.07
C ALA A 178 16.03 -17.87 -2.36
N SER A 179 17.10 -17.11 -2.66
CA SER A 179 17.90 -17.27 -3.86
C SER A 179 18.97 -18.33 -3.68
N SER A 180 19.19 -19.14 -4.74
CA SER A 180 20.35 -20.03 -4.84
C SER A 180 21.60 -19.37 -5.43
N THR A 181 21.47 -18.12 -5.91
CA THR A 181 22.56 -17.39 -6.57
C THR A 181 23.23 -16.46 -5.56
N PRO A 182 24.53 -16.67 -5.22
CA PRO A 182 25.26 -15.78 -4.35
C PRO A 182 25.55 -14.46 -5.09
N MET A 183 24.98 -13.37 -4.60
CA MET A 183 25.21 -12.02 -5.13
C MET A 183 25.11 -11.02 -3.99
N THR A 184 26.01 -10.04 -3.91
CA THR A 184 25.94 -9.00 -2.89
C THR A 184 24.80 -8.02 -3.21
N PHE A 185 24.33 -7.29 -2.19
CA PHE A 185 23.32 -6.24 -2.41
C PHE A 185 23.73 -5.25 -3.50
N ASP A 186 24.97 -4.76 -3.45
CA ASP A 186 25.44 -3.74 -4.39
C ASP A 186 25.46 -4.27 -5.83
N GLN A 187 25.97 -5.48 -6.05
CA GLN A 187 25.97 -6.12 -7.38
C GLN A 187 24.54 -6.29 -7.92
N LEU A 188 23.64 -6.76 -7.07
CA LEU A 188 22.24 -6.97 -7.45
C LEU A 188 21.56 -5.62 -7.74
N TYR A 189 21.68 -4.66 -6.82
CA TYR A 189 21.06 -3.35 -6.93
C TYR A 189 21.56 -2.57 -8.15
N GLU A 190 22.85 -2.65 -8.49
CA GLU A 190 23.40 -2.06 -9.70
C GLU A 190 22.79 -2.66 -10.97
N SER A 191 22.45 -3.94 -10.99
CA SER A 191 21.85 -4.63 -12.14
C SER A 191 20.39 -4.24 -12.40
N LEU A 192 19.69 -3.68 -11.40
CA LEU A 192 18.31 -3.23 -11.50
C LEU A 192 18.22 -1.94 -12.32
N LYS A 193 17.09 -1.72 -13.01
CA LYS A 193 16.91 -0.57 -13.90
C LYS A 193 16.27 0.63 -13.20
N GLY A 194 15.30 0.39 -12.32
CA GLY A 194 14.51 1.42 -11.67
C GLY A 194 13.76 2.32 -12.65
N GLU A 195 13.13 1.73 -13.68
CA GLU A 195 12.38 2.45 -14.71
C GLU A 195 10.89 2.60 -14.37
N ILE A 196 10.42 1.84 -13.39
CA ILE A 196 9.04 1.87 -12.90
C ILE A 196 9.05 2.31 -11.45
N LEU A 197 8.13 3.17 -11.08
CA LEU A 197 7.88 3.60 -9.71
C LEU A 197 7.02 2.57 -8.98
N GLU A 198 7.04 2.58 -7.67
CA GLU A 198 6.34 1.63 -6.79
C GLU A 198 4.83 1.57 -7.06
N GLY A 199 4.18 2.66 -7.43
CA GLY A 199 2.78 2.67 -7.88
C GLY A 199 2.55 2.10 -9.28
N GLY A 200 3.58 1.55 -9.94
CA GLY A 200 3.51 0.97 -11.28
C GLY A 200 3.42 2.02 -12.40
N GLU A 201 3.77 3.27 -12.15
CA GLU A 201 3.94 4.31 -13.17
C GLU A 201 5.38 4.32 -13.69
N SER A 202 5.58 4.68 -14.96
CA SER A 202 6.95 4.79 -15.47
C SER A 202 7.64 6.03 -14.87
N LEU A 203 8.92 5.87 -14.48
CA LEU A 203 9.74 6.98 -14.01
C LEU A 203 9.78 8.10 -15.06
N ALA A 204 9.91 7.78 -16.33
CA ALA A 204 9.93 8.77 -17.43
C ALA A 204 8.64 9.61 -17.48
N THR A 205 7.47 8.99 -17.25
CA THR A 205 6.18 9.71 -17.22
C THR A 205 6.12 10.68 -16.04
N ALA A 206 6.55 10.23 -14.86
CA ALA A 206 6.58 11.07 -13.66
C ALA A 206 7.54 12.26 -13.81
N LEU A 207 8.74 12.03 -14.37
CA LEU A 207 9.71 13.10 -14.62
C LEU A 207 9.22 14.09 -15.68
N ALA A 208 8.60 13.63 -16.77
CA ALA A 208 8.02 14.50 -17.78
C ALA A 208 6.88 15.37 -17.22
N TYR A 209 6.11 14.87 -16.25
CA TYR A 209 5.14 15.68 -15.54
C TYR A 209 5.82 16.80 -14.75
N LEU A 210 6.91 16.50 -14.02
CA LEU A 210 7.66 17.50 -13.22
C LEU A 210 8.26 18.60 -14.09
N GLU A 211 8.83 18.26 -15.25
CA GLU A 211 9.44 19.20 -16.18
C GLU A 211 8.44 20.22 -16.76
N ASN A 212 7.14 19.92 -16.75
CA ASN A 212 6.08 20.78 -17.25
C ASN A 212 5.35 21.58 -16.14
N ILE A 213 5.89 21.61 -14.93
CA ILE A 213 5.30 22.38 -13.81
C ILE A 213 5.65 23.87 -13.96
N GLU A 214 4.64 24.70 -14.23
CA GLU A 214 4.82 26.16 -14.37
C GLU A 214 4.68 26.91 -13.02
N LYS A 215 3.94 26.38 -12.07
CA LYS A 215 3.60 27.08 -10.81
C LYS A 215 3.75 26.16 -9.59
N ASN A 216 4.29 26.73 -8.51
CA ASN A 216 4.43 26.07 -7.21
C ASN A 216 5.11 24.69 -7.30
N PRO A 217 6.34 24.59 -7.84
CA PRO A 217 7.01 23.30 -8.04
C PRO A 217 7.13 22.51 -6.72
N CYS A 218 7.46 23.18 -5.60
CA CYS A 218 7.53 22.55 -4.28
C CYS A 218 6.25 21.79 -3.93
N LEU A 219 5.09 22.44 -4.02
CA LEU A 219 3.80 21.81 -3.72
C LEU A 219 3.48 20.66 -4.68
N ARG A 220 3.71 20.84 -5.98
CA ARG A 220 3.43 19.82 -6.99
C ARG A 220 4.30 18.58 -6.86
N ILE A 221 5.57 18.77 -6.51
CA ILE A 221 6.48 17.67 -6.19
C ILE A 221 5.94 16.87 -4.99
N LEU A 222 5.56 17.54 -3.91
CA LEU A 222 4.98 16.86 -2.74
C LEU A 222 3.67 16.13 -3.05
N GLU A 223 2.76 16.75 -3.83
CA GLU A 223 1.52 16.12 -4.25
C GLU A 223 1.77 14.83 -5.07
N LEU A 224 2.73 14.87 -5.98
CA LEU A 224 3.12 13.70 -6.77
C LEU A 224 3.76 12.62 -5.91
N ALA A 225 4.70 13.00 -5.03
CA ALA A 225 5.32 12.08 -4.10
C ALA A 225 4.28 11.42 -3.16
N ILE A 226 3.37 12.21 -2.57
CA ILE A 226 2.27 11.68 -1.75
C ILE A 226 1.41 10.68 -2.56
N HIS A 227 1.12 10.98 -3.81
CA HIS A 227 0.36 10.05 -4.66
C HIS A 227 1.14 8.76 -4.91
N MET A 228 2.43 8.84 -5.17
CA MET A 228 3.33 7.70 -5.37
C MET A 228 3.32 6.78 -4.12
N GLU A 229 3.56 7.33 -2.94
CA GLU A 229 3.58 6.55 -1.69
C GLU A 229 2.23 5.87 -1.38
N TYR A 230 1.09 6.56 -1.65
CA TYR A 230 -0.22 5.93 -1.47
C TYR A 230 -0.45 4.79 -2.46
N THR A 231 0.00 4.92 -3.70
CA THR A 231 -0.14 3.85 -4.71
C THR A 231 0.83 2.70 -4.44
N ALA A 232 2.03 2.98 -3.92
CA ALA A 232 2.98 2.00 -3.43
C ALA A 232 2.41 1.18 -2.26
N PHE A 233 1.90 1.86 -1.25
CA PHE A 233 1.22 1.23 -0.11
C PHE A 233 0.10 0.29 -0.57
N ASP A 234 -0.77 0.76 -1.46
CA ASP A 234 -1.90 -0.01 -1.99
C ASP A 234 -1.42 -1.25 -2.79
N LEU A 235 -0.38 -1.08 -3.60
CA LEU A 235 0.23 -2.15 -4.37
C LEU A 235 0.83 -3.23 -3.45
N TYR A 236 1.67 -2.85 -2.50
CA TYR A 236 2.33 -3.80 -1.59
C TYR A 236 1.34 -4.51 -0.67
N LYS A 237 0.30 -3.82 -0.19
CA LYS A 237 -0.80 -4.46 0.55
C LYS A 237 -1.52 -5.49 -0.30
N THR A 238 -1.85 -5.14 -1.53
CA THR A 238 -2.55 -6.05 -2.45
C THR A 238 -1.69 -7.27 -2.80
N MET A 239 -0.39 -7.08 -3.03
CA MET A 239 0.54 -8.18 -3.27
C MET A 239 0.65 -9.09 -2.05
N ALA A 240 0.75 -8.52 -0.85
CA ALA A 240 0.79 -9.30 0.38
C ALA A 240 -0.45 -10.18 0.58
N GLU A 241 -1.64 -9.65 0.25
CA GLU A 241 -2.90 -10.40 0.39
C GLU A 241 -3.11 -11.49 -0.69
N GLN A 242 -2.36 -11.43 -1.78
CA GLN A 242 -2.41 -12.45 -2.85
C GLN A 242 -1.31 -13.51 -2.72
N GLU A 243 -0.30 -13.24 -1.88
CA GLU A 243 0.84 -14.12 -1.74
C GLU A 243 0.59 -15.21 -0.68
N LYS A 244 0.94 -16.47 -1.04
CA LYS A 244 0.78 -17.61 -0.15
C LYS A 244 2.01 -17.89 0.71
N ASP A 245 3.19 -17.56 0.20
CA ASP A 245 4.44 -17.67 0.96
C ASP A 245 4.48 -16.58 2.04
N ARG A 246 4.47 -17.03 3.29
CA ARG A 246 4.46 -16.12 4.46
C ARG A 246 5.71 -15.23 4.53
N THR A 247 6.83 -15.66 4.00
CA THR A 247 8.07 -14.87 3.98
C THR A 247 7.93 -13.70 3.03
N ILE A 248 7.41 -13.98 1.81
CA ILE A 248 7.16 -12.95 0.80
C ILE A 248 6.01 -12.02 1.24
N GLN A 249 4.93 -12.58 1.76
CA GLN A 249 3.83 -11.79 2.36
C GLN A 249 4.34 -10.80 3.40
N ASN A 250 5.17 -11.30 4.34
CA ASN A 250 5.74 -10.46 5.40
C ASN A 250 6.70 -9.39 4.85
N SER A 251 7.40 -9.65 3.75
CA SER A 251 8.26 -8.64 3.12
C SER A 251 7.40 -7.48 2.59
N PHE A 252 6.36 -7.78 1.83
CA PHE A 252 5.44 -6.76 1.29
C PHE A 252 4.73 -5.96 2.39
N LEU A 253 4.24 -6.62 3.46
CA LEU A 253 3.64 -5.91 4.60
C LEU A 253 4.66 -5.03 5.35
N THR A 254 5.92 -5.41 5.37
CA THR A 254 6.99 -4.59 5.98
C THR A 254 7.22 -3.32 5.17
N ILE A 255 7.26 -3.41 3.83
CA ILE A 255 7.37 -2.24 2.97
C ILE A 255 6.12 -1.37 3.07
N ALA A 256 4.92 -1.93 2.94
CA ALA A 256 3.67 -1.18 3.12
C ALA A 256 3.63 -0.40 4.44
N GLN A 257 4.14 -0.98 5.54
CA GLN A 257 4.27 -0.27 6.82
C GLN A 257 5.24 0.92 6.73
N ALA A 258 6.30 0.81 5.95
CA ALA A 258 7.26 1.88 5.75
C ALA A 258 6.66 3.02 4.90
N GLU A 259 5.97 2.71 3.80
CA GLU A 259 5.26 3.69 2.94
C GLU A 259 4.26 4.54 3.74
N LYS A 260 3.59 3.92 4.70
CA LYS A 260 2.72 4.64 5.64
C LYS A 260 3.46 5.71 6.46
N SER A 261 4.74 5.51 6.72
CA SER A 261 5.59 6.51 7.40
C SER A 261 6.02 7.62 6.45
N HIS A 262 6.32 7.29 5.19
CA HIS A 262 6.65 8.25 4.13
C HIS A 262 5.47 9.19 3.85
N MET A 263 4.27 8.65 3.68
CA MET A 263 3.05 9.46 3.52
C MET A 263 2.90 10.52 4.63
N ARG A 264 3.17 10.13 5.89
CA ARG A 264 3.09 11.05 7.03
C ARG A 264 4.16 12.13 6.99
N MET A 265 5.35 11.78 6.55
CA MET A 265 6.48 12.70 6.40
C MET A 265 6.17 13.73 5.33
N LEU A 266 5.74 13.30 4.16
CA LEU A 266 5.38 14.16 3.03
C LEU A 266 4.22 15.12 3.38
N VAL A 267 3.15 14.59 4.03
CA VAL A 267 2.01 15.43 4.44
C VAL A 267 2.44 16.54 5.40
N ARG A 268 3.37 16.25 6.34
CA ARG A 268 3.91 17.29 7.25
C ARG A 268 4.75 18.32 6.52
N SER A 269 5.34 17.99 5.40
CA SER A 269 6.18 18.91 4.63
C SER A 269 5.36 19.84 3.71
N LEU A 270 4.04 19.62 3.57
CA LEU A 270 3.17 20.51 2.76
C LEU A 270 3.20 21.95 3.26
N ASP A 271 3.23 22.16 4.57
CA ASP A 271 3.27 23.51 5.17
C ASP A 271 4.55 24.28 4.84
N GLN A 272 5.59 23.60 4.33
CA GLN A 272 6.87 24.21 3.96
C GLN A 272 6.86 24.79 2.53
N CYS A 273 5.85 24.43 1.73
CA CYS A 273 5.70 24.88 0.33
C CYS A 273 4.68 26.03 0.15
N VAL A 274 4.13 26.58 1.26
CA VAL A 274 3.08 27.62 1.23
C VAL A 274 3.69 29.01 1.51
#